data_1bf81c111f377d970fc1bbfa84f88910
#
_entry.id   1bf81c111f377d970fc1bbfa84f88910
#
_cell.length_a   1.000
_cell.length_b   1.000
_cell.length_c   1.000
_cell.angle_alpha   90.00
_cell.angle_beta   90.00
_cell.angle_gamma   90.00
#
_symmetry.space_group_name_H-M   'P 1'
#
loop_
_entity.id
_entity.type
_entity.pdbx_description
1 polymer ?
#
loop_
_entity_poly.entity_id
_entity_poly.type
_entity_poly.pdbx_seq_one_letter_code
_entity_poly.pdbx_strand_id
1 'polypeptide(L)'
;MEFYEVGTELTFKDLDNYIYPNRKVGVIVHIEDENGKILLQQRGQKSRDENGLYEDVGGKLEKDDSSFKEAIIREMKEEMGDKADVVLTEPKGIYHVCKKDINWVFIIFFGRYNGGEIKVMEPDKCLGYKFFEFSETQNSELVTESCKYLIKSLKERIK
;
A
#
# COMPACT_ATOMS: atom_id res chain seq x y z
N MET A 1 2.46 15.75 -3.25
CA MET A 1 1.71 14.47 -3.16
C MET A 1 0.24 14.75 -3.39
N GLU A 2 -0.37 13.99 -4.24
CA GLU A 2 -1.77 14.18 -4.60
C GLU A 2 -2.53 12.86 -4.50
N PHE A 3 -3.73 12.92 -3.95
CA PHE A 3 -4.61 11.79 -3.85
C PHE A 3 -5.88 12.07 -4.65
N TYR A 4 -6.21 11.17 -5.56
CA TYR A 4 -7.41 11.28 -6.39
C TYR A 4 -8.36 10.14 -6.06
N GLU A 5 -9.61 10.47 -5.78
CA GLU A 5 -10.65 9.46 -5.68
C GLU A 5 -10.98 8.94 -7.08
N VAL A 6 -11.14 7.62 -7.16
CA VAL A 6 -11.53 6.97 -8.41
C VAL A 6 -12.86 6.26 -8.23
N GLY A 7 -13.58 6.13 -9.33
CA GLY A 7 -14.80 5.33 -9.37
C GLY A 7 -14.51 3.85 -9.22
N THR A 8 -15.51 3.04 -9.46
CA THR A 8 -15.56 1.64 -9.06
C THR A 8 -14.59 0.70 -9.79
N GLU A 9 -14.11 1.04 -10.96
CA GLU A 9 -13.16 0.19 -11.69
C GLU A 9 -12.08 1.01 -12.37
N LEU A 10 -10.83 0.70 -12.05
CA LEU A 10 -9.68 1.18 -12.78
C LEU A 10 -9.09 0.03 -13.58
N THR A 11 -8.79 0.29 -14.83
CA THR A 11 -8.10 -0.64 -15.71
C THR A 11 -6.72 -0.08 -16.06
N PHE A 12 -5.86 -0.92 -16.63
CA PHE A 12 -4.59 -0.43 -17.16
C PHE A 12 -4.77 0.68 -18.19
N LYS A 13 -5.88 0.64 -18.92
CA LYS A 13 -6.22 1.67 -19.90
C LYS A 13 -6.58 3.00 -19.24
N ASP A 14 -7.24 2.96 -18.08
CA ASP A 14 -7.55 4.17 -17.33
C ASP A 14 -6.29 4.88 -16.87
N LEU A 15 -5.25 4.12 -16.52
CA LEU A 15 -3.96 4.69 -16.17
C LEU A 15 -3.32 5.46 -17.31
N ASP A 16 -3.50 5.02 -18.55
CA ASP A 16 -2.92 5.71 -19.70
C ASP A 16 -3.41 7.16 -19.79
N ASN A 17 -4.60 7.45 -19.31
CA ASN A 17 -5.16 8.80 -19.28
C ASN A 17 -4.56 9.68 -18.17
N TYR A 18 -3.99 9.06 -17.14
CA TYR A 18 -3.36 9.76 -16.01
C TYR A 18 -1.84 9.80 -16.17
N ILE A 19 -1.34 9.20 -17.23
CA ILE A 19 0.08 8.94 -17.35
C ILE A 19 0.86 10.04 -18.04
N TYR A 20 1.75 10.64 -17.28
CA TYR A 20 2.87 11.40 -17.82
C TYR A 20 4.02 10.44 -18.12
N PRO A 21 4.87 10.73 -19.13
CA PRO A 21 6.03 9.88 -19.42
C PRO A 21 6.92 9.70 -18.18
N ASN A 22 7.61 8.58 -18.09
CA ASN A 22 8.60 8.27 -17.04
C ASN A 22 8.03 7.98 -15.64
N ARG A 23 6.99 7.12 -15.57
CA ARG A 23 6.43 6.72 -14.30
C ARG A 23 6.57 5.26 -14.00
N LYS A 24 6.57 4.98 -12.70
CA LYS A 24 6.38 3.63 -12.17
C LYS A 24 4.98 3.51 -11.61
N VAL A 25 4.35 2.39 -11.87
CA VAL A 25 3.02 2.08 -11.34
C VAL A 25 3.13 0.97 -10.31
N GLY A 26 2.47 1.18 -9.19
CA GLY A 26 2.39 0.21 -8.13
C GLY A 26 0.99 0.09 -7.56
N VAL A 27 0.84 -0.85 -6.66
CA VAL A 27 -0.40 -1.09 -5.92
C VAL A 27 -0.10 -1.03 -4.44
N ILE A 28 -1.01 -0.46 -3.67
CA ILE A 28 -0.92 -0.38 -2.21
C ILE A 28 -2.25 -0.87 -1.64
N VAL A 29 -2.21 -1.59 -0.53
CA VAL A 29 -3.38 -1.91 0.25
C VAL A 29 -3.29 -1.26 1.62
N HIS A 30 -4.28 -0.46 1.96
CA HIS A 30 -4.46 0.06 3.31
C HIS A 30 -5.31 -0.95 4.09
N ILE A 31 -4.72 -1.58 5.09
CA ILE A 31 -5.35 -2.67 5.84
C ILE A 31 -5.72 -2.18 7.24
N GLU A 32 -6.99 -2.39 7.60
CA GLU A 32 -7.46 -2.14 8.95
C GLU A 32 -8.05 -3.41 9.55
N ASP A 33 -7.90 -3.58 10.87
CA ASP A 33 -8.57 -4.64 11.60
C ASP A 33 -9.98 -4.21 12.05
N GLU A 34 -10.67 -5.06 12.79
CA GLU A 34 -12.02 -4.78 13.29
C GLU A 34 -12.10 -3.58 14.23
N ASN A 35 -10.99 -3.21 14.85
CA ASN A 35 -10.90 -2.07 15.76
C ASN A 35 -10.39 -0.79 15.07
N GLY A 36 -10.21 -0.83 13.76
CA GLY A 36 -9.69 0.29 12.98
C GLY A 36 -8.19 0.50 13.11
N LYS A 37 -7.47 -0.46 13.69
CA LYS A 37 -6.01 -0.40 13.72
C LYS A 37 -5.43 -0.69 12.35
N ILE A 38 -4.39 0.02 12.01
CA ILE A 38 -3.78 0.01 10.68
C ILE A 38 -2.57 -0.90 10.67
N LEU A 39 -2.55 -1.87 9.77
CA LEU A 39 -1.43 -2.78 9.59
C LEU A 39 -0.38 -2.17 8.68
N LEU A 40 0.84 -2.06 9.19
CA LEU A 40 1.99 -1.59 8.42
C LEU A 40 3.11 -2.61 8.47
N GLN A 41 3.94 -2.62 7.44
CA GLN A 41 5.14 -3.43 7.36
C GLN A 41 6.38 -2.57 7.60
N GLN A 42 7.37 -3.14 8.26
CA GLN A 42 8.65 -2.48 8.51
C GLN A 42 9.64 -2.81 7.40
N ARG A 43 10.16 -1.78 6.74
CA ARG A 43 11.14 -1.95 5.65
C ARG A 43 12.45 -2.53 6.17
N GLY A 44 12.96 -3.53 5.45
CA GLY A 44 14.17 -4.24 5.82
C GLY A 44 15.45 -3.57 5.33
N GLN A 45 16.57 -4.21 5.66
CA GLN A 45 17.92 -3.69 5.36
C GLN A 45 18.21 -3.62 3.86
N LYS A 46 17.63 -4.52 3.06
CA LYS A 46 17.81 -4.54 1.61
C LYS A 46 16.77 -3.73 0.85
N SER A 47 15.89 -3.01 1.56
CA SER A 47 15.01 -2.06 0.92
C SER A 47 15.84 -0.92 0.31
N ARG A 48 15.36 -0.39 -0.81
CA ARG A 48 16.09 0.65 -1.54
C ARG A 48 16.35 1.90 -0.71
N ASP A 49 15.39 2.27 0.15
CA ASP A 49 15.45 3.45 1.00
C ASP A 49 14.56 3.26 2.24
N GLU A 50 14.61 4.22 3.14
CA GLU A 50 13.75 4.27 4.33
C GLU A 50 13.78 2.99 5.19
N ASN A 51 14.97 2.37 5.30
CA ASN A 51 15.16 1.14 6.07
C ASN A 51 14.75 1.32 7.53
N GLY A 52 14.01 0.34 8.06
CA GLY A 52 13.52 0.35 9.43
C GLY A 52 12.24 1.14 9.63
N LEU A 53 11.76 1.86 8.63
CA LEU A 53 10.50 2.61 8.71
C LEU A 53 9.32 1.74 8.32
N TYR A 54 8.16 2.09 8.83
CA TYR A 54 6.90 1.40 8.53
C TYR A 54 6.16 2.05 7.38
N GLU A 55 5.54 1.23 6.55
CA GLU A 55 4.72 1.67 5.41
C GLU A 55 3.61 0.68 5.11
N ASP A 56 2.70 1.05 4.21
CA ASP A 56 1.65 0.15 3.73
C ASP A 56 2.24 -1.00 2.92
N VAL A 57 1.50 -2.11 2.90
CA VAL A 57 1.81 -3.27 2.05
C VAL A 57 1.52 -2.93 0.60
N GLY A 58 2.43 -3.28 -0.28
CA GLY A 58 2.27 -3.04 -1.70
C GLY A 58 3.54 -3.29 -2.47
N GLY A 59 3.49 -3.01 -3.76
CA GLY A 59 4.65 -3.20 -4.60
C GLY A 59 4.41 -2.75 -6.03
N LYS A 60 5.41 -2.99 -6.86
CA LYS A 60 5.40 -2.60 -8.26
C LYS A 60 4.52 -3.52 -9.08
N LEU A 61 3.78 -2.94 -10.01
CA LEU A 61 3.03 -3.71 -11.00
C LEU A 61 4.00 -4.49 -11.91
N GLU A 62 3.69 -5.74 -12.18
CA GLU A 62 4.49 -6.60 -13.05
C GLU A 62 3.77 -6.88 -14.37
N LYS A 63 4.54 -7.25 -15.41
CA LYS A 63 3.99 -7.49 -16.76
C LYS A 63 2.93 -8.58 -16.80
N ASP A 64 3.04 -9.60 -15.94
CA ASP A 64 2.14 -10.73 -15.92
C ASP A 64 0.88 -10.49 -15.10
N ASP A 65 0.78 -9.36 -14.42
CA ASP A 65 -0.42 -9.00 -13.68
C ASP A 65 -1.53 -8.65 -14.66
N SER A 66 -2.67 -9.36 -14.59
CA SER A 66 -3.79 -9.14 -15.49
C SER A 66 -4.70 -7.98 -15.05
N SER A 67 -4.59 -7.58 -13.78
CA SER A 67 -5.36 -6.48 -13.21
C SER A 67 -4.67 -5.92 -11.98
N PHE A 68 -5.09 -4.74 -11.53
CA PHE A 68 -4.57 -4.17 -10.29
C PHE A 68 -4.93 -5.03 -9.08
N LYS A 69 -6.11 -5.61 -9.07
CA LYS A 69 -6.55 -6.51 -8.00
C LYS A 69 -5.68 -7.76 -7.92
N GLU A 70 -5.36 -8.34 -9.06
CA GLU A 70 -4.44 -9.49 -9.11
C GLU A 70 -3.05 -9.11 -8.60
N ALA A 71 -2.57 -7.93 -9.00
CA ALA A 71 -1.28 -7.42 -8.55
C ALA A 71 -1.21 -7.28 -7.02
N ILE A 72 -2.24 -6.69 -6.40
CA ILE A 72 -2.22 -6.53 -4.94
C ILE A 72 -2.38 -7.86 -4.20
N ILE A 73 -3.14 -8.79 -4.74
CA ILE A 73 -3.25 -10.14 -4.17
C ILE A 73 -1.90 -10.85 -4.24
N ARG A 74 -1.20 -10.73 -5.35
CA ARG A 74 0.15 -11.28 -5.51
C ARG A 74 1.12 -10.68 -4.50
N GLU A 75 1.14 -9.35 -4.38
CA GLU A 75 2.02 -8.65 -3.43
C GLU A 75 1.74 -9.06 -1.98
N MET A 76 0.46 -9.17 -1.61
CA MET A 76 0.10 -9.62 -0.26
C MET A 76 0.62 -11.04 0.03
N LYS A 77 0.51 -11.95 -0.93
CA LYS A 77 1.02 -13.33 -0.78
C LYS A 77 2.54 -13.36 -0.69
N GLU A 78 3.22 -12.58 -1.51
CA GLU A 78 4.68 -12.50 -1.51
C GLU A 78 5.24 -11.94 -0.20
N GLU A 79 4.55 -10.97 0.38
CA GLU A 79 5.03 -10.26 1.55
C GLU A 79 4.50 -10.84 2.87
N MET A 80 3.22 -11.20 2.93
CA MET A 80 2.51 -11.61 4.14
C MET A 80 2.23 -13.11 4.23
N GLY A 81 2.45 -13.84 3.16
CA GLY A 81 2.05 -15.24 3.05
C GLY A 81 0.58 -15.40 2.65
N ASP A 82 0.12 -16.65 2.59
CA ASP A 82 -1.21 -16.99 2.07
C ASP A 82 -2.24 -17.28 3.16
N LYS A 83 -1.88 -17.13 4.44
CA LYS A 83 -2.74 -17.45 5.57
C LYS A 83 -3.39 -16.24 6.25
N ALA A 84 -2.96 -15.04 5.92
CA ALA A 84 -3.60 -13.83 6.41
C ALA A 84 -4.94 -13.64 5.69
N ASP A 85 -6.00 -13.49 6.47
CA ASP A 85 -7.34 -13.28 5.91
C ASP A 85 -7.59 -11.78 5.74
N VAL A 86 -7.42 -11.29 4.53
CA VAL A 86 -7.68 -9.89 4.17
C VAL A 86 -8.73 -9.84 3.06
N VAL A 87 -9.86 -9.22 3.36
CA VAL A 87 -10.92 -9.00 2.37
C VAL A 87 -10.70 -7.66 1.71
N LEU A 88 -10.50 -7.67 0.40
CA LEU A 88 -10.28 -6.46 -0.40
C LEU A 88 -11.59 -5.85 -0.88
N THR A 89 -11.61 -4.51 -0.89
CA THR A 89 -12.64 -3.76 -1.58
C THR A 89 -12.17 -3.39 -2.98
N GLU A 90 -13.00 -2.72 -3.75
CA GLU A 90 -12.59 -2.11 -5.01
C GLU A 90 -11.58 -0.98 -4.75
N PRO A 91 -10.78 -0.59 -5.74
CA PRO A 91 -9.83 0.51 -5.58
C PRO A 91 -10.49 1.78 -5.09
N LYS A 92 -9.87 2.46 -4.14
CA LYS A 92 -10.40 3.67 -3.52
C LYS A 92 -9.77 4.95 -4.03
N GLY A 93 -8.61 4.88 -4.62
CA GLY A 93 -7.95 6.08 -5.09
C GLY A 93 -6.68 5.83 -5.87
N ILE A 94 -6.17 6.89 -6.43
CA ILE A 94 -4.85 6.94 -7.07
C ILE A 94 -4.01 7.90 -6.24
N TYR A 95 -2.83 7.46 -5.86
CA TYR A 95 -1.88 8.23 -5.10
C TYR A 95 -0.64 8.48 -5.94
N HIS A 96 -0.36 9.76 -6.20
CA HIS A 96 0.81 10.16 -6.95
C HIS A 96 1.89 10.70 -6.02
N VAL A 97 3.09 10.16 -6.12
CA VAL A 97 4.22 10.61 -5.32
C VAL A 97 5.48 10.67 -6.16
N CYS A 98 6.25 11.73 -5.98
CA CYS A 98 7.57 11.86 -6.58
C CYS A 98 8.63 11.65 -5.50
N LYS A 99 9.48 10.64 -5.69
CA LYS A 99 10.62 10.37 -4.81
C LYS A 99 11.88 10.29 -5.65
N LYS A 100 12.90 11.08 -5.30
CA LYS A 100 14.21 11.05 -5.98
C LYS A 100 14.08 11.11 -7.51
N ASP A 101 13.29 12.05 -7.99
CA ASP A 101 13.01 12.26 -9.41
C ASP A 101 12.27 11.12 -10.12
N ILE A 102 11.77 10.15 -9.37
CA ILE A 102 10.94 9.09 -9.90
C ILE A 102 9.48 9.38 -9.54
N ASN A 103 8.64 9.46 -10.56
CA ASN A 103 7.21 9.59 -10.38
C ASN A 103 6.58 8.22 -10.21
N TRP A 104 5.91 8.03 -9.07
CA TRP A 104 5.14 6.84 -8.79
C TRP A 104 3.65 7.14 -8.85
N VAL A 105 2.90 6.21 -9.40
CA VAL A 105 1.44 6.19 -9.32
C VAL A 105 1.03 4.90 -8.64
N PHE A 106 0.36 5.00 -7.52
CA PHE A 106 -0.13 3.84 -6.78
C PHE A 106 -1.65 3.76 -6.85
N ILE A 107 -2.14 2.58 -7.16
CA ILE A 107 -3.57 2.27 -7.05
C ILE A 107 -3.80 1.78 -5.62
N ILE A 108 -4.72 2.43 -4.91
CA ILE A 108 -4.95 2.18 -3.49
C ILE A 108 -6.17 1.29 -3.31
N PHE A 109 -5.95 0.15 -2.68
CA PHE A 109 -7.01 -0.76 -2.23
C PHE A 109 -7.23 -0.61 -0.74
N PHE A 110 -8.42 -0.91 -0.32
CA PHE A 110 -8.75 -1.02 1.09
C PHE A 110 -8.91 -2.50 1.43
N GLY A 111 -8.31 -2.93 2.54
CA GLY A 111 -8.38 -4.31 3.02
C GLY A 111 -8.84 -4.37 4.46
N ARG A 112 -9.69 -5.36 4.77
CA ARG A 112 -10.12 -5.66 6.13
C ARG A 112 -9.40 -6.91 6.58
N TYR A 113 -8.61 -6.80 7.64
CA TYR A 113 -7.96 -7.95 8.26
C TYR A 113 -8.94 -8.65 9.21
N ASN A 114 -9.22 -9.92 8.94
CA ASN A 114 -10.16 -10.73 9.70
C ASN A 114 -9.48 -11.87 10.49
N GLY A 115 -8.17 -11.80 10.63
CA GLY A 115 -7.39 -12.82 11.32
C GLY A 115 -6.46 -13.59 10.40
N GLY A 116 -5.96 -14.69 10.89
CA GLY A 116 -4.99 -15.49 10.16
C GLY A 116 -3.56 -15.09 10.43
N GLU A 117 -2.63 -15.95 10.06
CA GLU A 117 -1.21 -15.73 10.32
C GLU A 117 -0.58 -14.81 9.29
N ILE A 118 0.08 -13.77 9.77
CA ILE A 118 0.90 -12.88 8.95
C ILE A 118 2.34 -13.35 9.06
N LYS A 119 2.95 -13.73 7.94
CA LYS A 119 4.33 -14.21 7.89
C LYS A 119 5.24 -13.18 7.26
N VAL A 120 6.49 -13.13 7.74
CA VAL A 120 7.56 -12.41 7.06
C VAL A 120 8.14 -13.36 6.02
N MET A 121 7.77 -13.17 4.76
CA MET A 121 8.18 -14.04 3.66
C MET A 121 9.54 -13.67 3.08
N GLU A 122 9.90 -12.39 3.15
CA GLU A 122 11.14 -11.86 2.62
C GLU A 122 11.88 -11.05 3.71
N PRO A 123 12.60 -11.73 4.63
CA PRO A 123 13.23 -11.07 5.78
C PRO A 123 14.21 -9.95 5.44
N ASP A 124 14.82 -10.01 4.26
CA ASP A 124 15.74 -8.97 3.80
C ASP A 124 15.02 -7.66 3.44
N LYS A 125 13.75 -7.77 3.02
CA LYS A 125 12.94 -6.63 2.59
C LYS A 125 11.95 -6.15 3.65
N CYS A 126 11.55 -7.03 4.56
CA CYS A 126 10.57 -6.75 5.59
C CYS A 126 11.02 -7.33 6.92
N LEU A 127 11.11 -6.48 7.95
CA LEU A 127 11.51 -6.90 9.30
C LEU A 127 10.33 -7.41 10.13
N GLY A 128 9.10 -7.08 9.75
CA GLY A 128 7.92 -7.49 10.46
C GLY A 128 6.72 -6.59 10.18
N TYR A 129 5.65 -6.86 10.90
CA TYR A 129 4.37 -6.16 10.77
C TYR A 129 3.92 -5.69 12.14
N LYS A 130 3.22 -4.55 12.17
CA LYS A 130 2.67 -4.01 13.40
C LYS A 130 1.35 -3.30 13.12
N PHE A 131 0.39 -3.43 14.03
CA PHE A 131 -0.85 -2.65 14.01
C PHE A 131 -0.64 -1.34 14.76
N PHE A 132 -1.10 -0.25 14.15
CA PHE A 132 -1.00 1.10 14.70
C PHE A 132 -2.38 1.70 14.89
N GLU A 133 -2.53 2.50 15.96
CA GLU A 133 -3.63 3.45 16.04
C GLU A 133 -3.40 4.56 15.01
N PHE A 134 -4.47 5.21 14.56
CA PHE A 134 -4.32 6.32 13.61
C PHE A 134 -3.38 7.40 14.15
N SER A 135 -3.57 7.80 15.42
CA SER A 135 -2.72 8.83 16.04
C SER A 135 -1.24 8.43 16.06
N GLU A 136 -0.95 7.16 16.33
CA GLU A 136 0.43 6.66 16.28
C GLU A 136 1.04 6.80 14.89
N THR A 137 0.27 6.52 13.82
CA THR A 137 0.79 6.66 12.45
C THR A 137 1.16 8.10 12.12
N GLN A 138 0.43 9.08 12.67
CA GLN A 138 0.67 10.48 12.39
C GLN A 138 1.80 11.07 13.23
N ASN A 139 2.05 10.54 14.43
CA ASN A 139 3.02 11.08 15.37
C ASN A 139 4.35 10.32 15.41
N SER A 140 4.42 9.12 14.86
CA SER A 140 5.63 8.30 14.91
C SER A 140 6.65 8.73 13.86
N GLU A 141 7.89 8.90 14.28
CA GLU A 141 9.03 9.09 13.37
C GLU A 141 9.39 7.81 12.60
N LEU A 142 8.83 6.67 13.03
CA LEU A 142 9.09 5.36 12.43
C LEU A 142 8.15 5.07 11.23
N VAL A 143 7.20 5.93 10.93
CA VAL A 143 6.31 5.79 9.77
C VAL A 143 6.77 6.74 8.67
N THR A 144 6.83 6.26 7.43
CA THR A 144 7.26 7.10 6.30
C THR A 144 6.31 8.26 6.09
N GLU A 145 6.82 9.39 5.63
CA GLU A 145 6.00 10.59 5.40
C GLU A 145 4.92 10.36 4.34
N SER A 146 5.24 9.60 3.31
CA SER A 146 4.26 9.25 2.27
C SER A 146 3.12 8.40 2.83
N CYS A 147 3.44 7.46 3.70
CA CYS A 147 2.44 6.63 4.37
C CYS A 147 1.53 7.46 5.29
N LYS A 148 2.11 8.36 6.08
CA LYS A 148 1.33 9.28 6.95
C LYS A 148 0.33 10.09 6.14
N TYR A 149 0.78 10.64 5.02
CA TYR A 149 -0.06 11.44 4.14
C TYR A 149 -1.21 10.62 3.55
N LEU A 150 -0.90 9.42 3.06
CA LEU A 150 -1.90 8.52 2.50
C LEU A 150 -2.97 8.14 3.53
N ILE A 151 -2.54 7.71 4.72
CA ILE A 151 -3.44 7.33 5.81
C ILE A 151 -4.35 8.49 6.21
N LYS A 152 -3.80 9.68 6.35
CA LYS A 152 -4.56 10.88 6.67
C LYS A 152 -5.59 11.19 5.59
N SER A 153 -5.19 11.12 4.33
CA SER A 153 -6.07 11.37 3.19
C SER A 153 -7.22 10.39 3.12
N LEU A 154 -6.94 9.10 3.33
CA LEU A 154 -7.96 8.06 3.36
C LEU A 154 -8.96 8.29 4.50
N LYS A 155 -8.48 8.63 5.69
CA LYS A 155 -9.35 8.86 6.84
C LYS A 155 -10.28 10.06 6.62
N GLU A 156 -9.80 11.12 6.02
CA GLU A 156 -10.59 12.31 5.74
C GLU A 156 -11.67 12.07 4.67
N ARG A 157 -11.44 11.15 3.74
CA ARG A 157 -12.32 10.88 2.61
C ARG A 157 -13.36 9.79 2.85
N ILE A 158 -13.12 8.89 3.80
CA ILE A 158 -13.98 7.73 4.08
C ILE A 158 -14.94 8.02 5.25
N LYS A 159 -15.32 9.23 5.44
CA LYS A 159 -16.33 9.60 6.45
C LYS A 159 -17.74 9.26 5.98
#